data_36cc101d7c31b989202391fe6286ccfa
#
_entry.id   36cc101d7c31b989202391fe6286ccfa
#
_cell.length_a   1.000
_cell.length_b   1.000
_cell.length_c   1.000
_cell.angle_alpha   90.00
_cell.angle_beta   90.00
_cell.angle_gamma   90.00
#
_symmetry.space_group_name_H-M   'P 1'
#
loop_
_entity.id
_entity.type
_entity.pdbx_description
1 polymer ?
#
loop_
_entity_poly.entity_id
_entity_poly.type
_entity_poly.pdbx_seq_one_letter_code
_entity_poly.pdbx_strand_id
1 'polypeptide(L)'
;DISQVPTDGDLYIFAVKDSALLDLVSRMPANRGLWVHTAGSMDMEVFAPYTARYGVFYPMQTFSKERETDFDDIPIFVEANHTNDTERLQELAGRLSTKVYEATSEQRKYLHLAAVFACNFTNHLYALCDRILSEHGLPFETMLPLIRETAAKVADMPPEQAQTGPAI
;
A
#
# COMPACT_ATOMS: atom_id res chain seq x y z
N ASP A 1 -3.05 22.54 9.94
CA ASP A 1 -2.14 23.53 9.37
C ASP A 1 -0.69 23.01 9.53
N ILE A 2 0.07 22.93 8.44
CA ILE A 2 1.45 22.38 8.42
C ILE A 2 2.40 23.18 9.32
N SER A 3 2.13 24.49 9.52
CA SER A 3 2.93 25.35 10.39
C SER A 3 2.83 25.01 11.89
N GLN A 4 1.87 24.16 12.26
CA GLN A 4 1.63 23.72 13.65
C GLN A 4 2.24 22.34 13.93
N VAL A 5 2.91 21.73 12.93
CA VAL A 5 3.59 20.44 13.12
C VAL A 5 4.77 20.65 14.08
N PRO A 6 4.86 19.89 15.19
CA PRO A 6 6.01 19.94 16.08
C PRO A 6 7.32 19.68 15.34
N THR A 7 8.40 20.38 15.70
CA THR A 7 9.72 20.25 15.02
C THR A 7 10.70 19.38 15.80
N ASP A 8 10.29 18.82 16.93
CA ASP A 8 11.06 17.99 17.85
C ASP A 8 10.72 16.49 17.76
N GLY A 9 9.91 16.09 16.76
CA GLY A 9 9.56 14.70 16.50
C GLY A 9 10.74 13.91 15.94
N ASP A 10 10.87 12.64 16.37
CA ASP A 10 11.88 11.71 15.83
C ASP A 10 11.51 11.12 14.47
N LEU A 11 10.19 11.01 14.20
CA LEU A 11 9.64 10.44 12.97
C LEU A 11 8.43 11.23 12.51
N TYR A 12 8.36 11.52 11.21
CA TYR A 12 7.22 12.16 10.54
C TYR A 12 6.72 11.25 9.42
N ILE A 13 5.46 10.82 9.53
CA ILE A 13 4.82 9.92 8.56
C ILE A 13 3.85 10.73 7.70
N PHE A 14 4.13 10.80 6.41
CA PHE A 14 3.30 11.48 5.42
C PHE A 14 2.31 10.49 4.78
N ALA A 15 1.16 10.32 5.44
CA ALA A 15 0.06 9.47 4.96
C ALA A 15 -0.98 10.31 4.20
N VAL A 16 -0.59 10.84 3.05
CA VAL A 16 -1.42 11.73 2.21
C VAL A 16 -1.50 11.18 0.79
N LYS A 17 -2.40 11.74 -0.03
CA LYS A 17 -2.44 11.41 -1.47
C LYS A 17 -1.12 11.77 -2.14
N ASP A 18 -0.67 10.96 -3.08
CA ASP A 18 0.59 11.16 -3.81
C ASP A 18 0.66 12.57 -4.45
N SER A 19 -0.46 13.05 -5.01
CA SER A 19 -0.55 14.37 -5.62
C SER A 19 -0.39 15.55 -4.64
N ALA A 20 -0.56 15.32 -3.33
CA ALA A 20 -0.43 16.34 -2.30
C ALA A 20 0.93 16.30 -1.59
N LEU A 21 1.70 15.23 -1.77
CA LEU A 21 2.93 15.00 -1.01
C LEU A 21 3.97 16.11 -1.23
N LEU A 22 4.25 16.46 -2.48
CA LEU A 22 5.27 17.46 -2.81
C LEU A 22 4.93 18.86 -2.26
N ASP A 23 3.67 19.29 -2.40
CA ASP A 23 3.23 20.58 -1.82
C ASP A 23 3.38 20.59 -0.31
N LEU A 24 2.98 19.50 0.35
CA LEU A 24 3.07 19.39 1.81
C LEU A 24 4.53 19.43 2.30
N VAL A 25 5.39 18.64 1.68
CA VAL A 25 6.82 18.53 2.00
C VAL A 25 7.55 19.87 1.84
N SER A 26 7.24 20.62 0.77
CA SER A 26 7.87 21.93 0.50
C SER A 26 7.56 23.00 1.57
N ARG A 27 6.49 22.80 2.34
CA ARG A 27 6.03 23.72 3.41
C ARG A 27 6.33 23.18 4.81
N MET A 28 6.90 21.99 4.92
CA MET A 28 7.22 21.39 6.22
C MET A 28 8.29 22.20 6.95
N PRO A 29 8.09 22.55 8.23
CA PRO A 29 9.13 23.21 9.01
C PRO A 29 10.41 22.37 9.09
N ALA A 30 11.58 23.02 9.02
CA ALA A 30 12.87 22.35 9.16
C ALA A 30 12.97 21.65 10.53
N ASN A 31 13.36 20.39 10.52
CA ASN A 31 13.52 19.53 11.70
C ASN A 31 14.62 18.47 11.46
N ARG A 32 14.93 17.66 12.47
CA ARG A 32 15.95 16.61 12.39
C ARG A 32 15.37 15.18 12.38
N GLY A 33 14.05 15.04 12.39
CA GLY A 33 13.39 13.76 12.38
C GLY A 33 13.56 13.01 11.07
N LEU A 34 13.28 11.73 11.10
CA LEU A 34 13.18 10.89 9.92
C LEU A 34 11.84 11.15 9.20
N TRP A 35 11.86 11.48 7.92
CA TRP A 35 10.66 11.68 7.11
C TRP A 35 10.36 10.46 6.27
N VAL A 36 9.16 9.93 6.38
CA VAL A 36 8.74 8.78 5.57
C VAL A 36 7.37 9.02 4.95
N HIS A 37 7.17 8.57 3.73
CA HIS A 37 5.83 8.51 3.12
C HIS A 37 5.31 7.07 3.07
N THR A 38 4.00 6.94 2.85
CA THR A 38 3.32 5.64 2.76
C THR A 38 2.88 5.29 1.33
N ALA A 39 3.40 6.00 0.32
CA ALA A 39 3.03 5.81 -1.07
C ALA A 39 3.76 4.63 -1.72
N GLY A 40 3.02 3.79 -2.45
CA GLY A 40 3.60 2.67 -3.18
C GLY A 40 4.37 3.08 -4.45
N SER A 41 3.91 4.15 -5.12
CA SER A 41 4.43 4.58 -6.42
C SER A 41 5.53 5.65 -6.35
N MET A 42 5.62 6.38 -5.23
CA MET A 42 6.54 7.52 -5.07
C MET A 42 7.96 7.06 -4.71
N ASP A 43 8.95 7.76 -5.22
CA ASP A 43 10.35 7.55 -4.85
C ASP A 43 10.66 8.23 -3.50
N MET A 44 11.52 7.63 -2.67
CA MET A 44 11.92 8.26 -1.40
C MET A 44 12.71 9.56 -1.63
N GLU A 45 13.39 9.68 -2.77
CA GLU A 45 14.18 10.87 -3.14
C GLU A 45 13.35 12.16 -3.23
N VAL A 46 12.03 12.07 -3.21
CA VAL A 46 11.12 13.22 -3.10
C VAL A 46 11.45 14.11 -1.89
N PHE A 47 12.04 13.55 -0.85
CA PHE A 47 12.42 14.25 0.38
C PHE A 47 13.84 14.83 0.36
N ALA A 48 14.72 14.36 -0.52
CA ALA A 48 16.15 14.73 -0.52
C ALA A 48 16.45 16.25 -0.53
N PRO A 49 15.65 17.12 -1.22
CA PRO A 49 15.85 18.56 -1.16
C PRO A 49 15.51 19.21 0.20
N TYR A 50 14.80 18.52 1.08
CA TYR A 50 14.15 19.11 2.25
C TYR A 50 14.69 18.59 3.59
N THR A 51 15.19 17.36 3.63
CA THR A 51 15.70 16.73 4.85
C THR A 51 16.88 15.80 4.55
N ALA A 52 17.75 15.62 5.56
CA ALA A 52 18.89 14.71 5.47
C ALA A 52 18.51 13.24 5.76
N ARG A 53 17.38 12.99 6.43
CA ARG A 53 16.95 11.65 6.85
C ARG A 53 15.56 11.38 6.32
N TYR A 54 15.47 10.43 5.39
CA TYR A 54 14.21 10.13 4.73
C TYR A 54 14.12 8.66 4.29
N GLY A 55 12.89 8.24 4.03
CA GLY A 55 12.60 6.89 3.60
C GLY A 55 11.13 6.66 3.29
N VAL A 56 10.74 5.41 3.36
CA VAL A 56 9.39 4.93 3.10
C VAL A 56 8.96 3.96 4.17
N PHE A 57 7.68 4.04 4.54
CA PHE A 57 6.99 3.08 5.39
C PHE A 57 5.68 2.72 4.69
N TYR A 58 5.68 1.66 3.89
CA TYR A 58 4.58 1.31 3.00
C TYR A 58 3.83 0.05 3.44
N PRO A 59 2.74 0.16 4.21
CA PRO A 59 1.83 -0.95 4.44
C PRO A 59 1.05 -1.24 3.14
N MET A 60 1.26 -2.42 2.57
CA MET A 60 0.63 -2.79 1.30
C MET A 60 -0.73 -3.44 1.54
N GLN A 61 -1.78 -2.62 1.57
CA GLN A 61 -3.16 -3.06 1.78
C GLN A 61 -4.14 -2.13 1.07
N THR A 62 -5.36 -2.63 0.82
CA THR A 62 -6.50 -1.84 0.38
C THR A 62 -7.25 -1.30 1.61
N PHE A 63 -6.96 -0.07 2.00
CA PHE A 63 -7.61 0.56 3.16
C PHE A 63 -8.94 1.20 2.78
N SER A 64 -9.97 0.98 3.59
CA SER A 64 -11.22 1.73 3.54
C SER A 64 -11.60 2.25 4.93
N LYS A 65 -12.25 3.40 4.96
CA LYS A 65 -12.58 4.08 6.24
C LYS A 65 -13.58 3.30 7.09
N GLU A 66 -14.42 2.50 6.45
CA GLU A 66 -15.54 1.79 7.06
C GLU A 66 -15.16 0.39 7.58
N ARG A 67 -13.89 -0.01 7.39
CA ARG A 67 -13.42 -1.33 7.82
C ARG A 67 -12.24 -1.17 8.76
N GLU A 68 -12.35 -1.77 9.94
CA GLU A 68 -11.21 -1.99 10.81
C GLU A 68 -10.20 -2.90 10.10
N THR A 69 -8.94 -2.57 10.23
CA THR A 69 -7.85 -3.28 9.59
C THR A 69 -6.91 -3.81 10.67
N ASP A 70 -6.79 -5.13 10.75
CA ASP A 70 -5.75 -5.78 11.52
C ASP A 70 -4.43 -5.70 10.74
N PHE A 71 -3.39 -5.17 11.39
CA PHE A 71 -2.08 -5.00 10.78
C PHE A 71 -1.22 -6.26 10.84
N ASP A 72 -1.55 -7.26 11.64
CA ASP A 72 -0.68 -8.41 11.95
C ASP A 72 -0.17 -9.15 10.71
N ASP A 73 -1.03 -9.29 9.69
CA ASP A 73 -0.73 -9.96 8.42
C ASP A 73 -0.43 -9.02 7.24
N ILE A 74 -0.42 -7.70 7.44
CA ILE A 74 -0.17 -6.75 6.35
C ILE A 74 1.32 -6.68 6.04
N PRO A 75 1.75 -6.97 4.79
CA PRO A 75 3.13 -6.73 4.39
C PRO A 75 3.49 -5.24 4.51
N ILE A 76 4.53 -4.93 5.28
CA ILE A 76 5.06 -3.57 5.42
C ILE A 76 6.43 -3.54 4.76
N PHE A 77 6.56 -2.69 3.74
CA PHE A 77 7.82 -2.47 3.04
C PHE A 77 8.48 -1.19 3.52
N VAL A 78 9.76 -1.27 3.86
CA VAL A 78 10.55 -0.15 4.37
C VAL A 78 11.77 0.11 3.51
N GLU A 79 12.18 1.38 3.45
CA GLU A 79 13.37 1.87 2.78
C GLU A 79 13.82 3.16 3.48
N ALA A 80 15.12 3.39 3.62
CA ALA A 80 15.64 4.67 4.07
C ALA A 80 17.01 4.95 3.45
N ASN A 81 17.37 6.24 3.37
CA ASN A 81 18.67 6.67 2.85
C ASN A 81 19.85 6.39 3.78
N HIS A 82 19.60 5.98 5.03
CA HIS A 82 20.61 5.54 6.00
C HIS A 82 20.22 4.18 6.61
N THR A 83 21.19 3.28 6.72
CA THR A 83 20.99 1.92 7.26
C THR A 83 20.36 1.92 8.66
N ASN A 84 20.85 2.78 9.57
CA ASN A 84 20.29 2.88 10.93
C ASN A 84 18.81 3.31 10.93
N ASP A 85 18.37 4.08 9.93
CA ASP A 85 16.96 4.48 9.80
C ASP A 85 16.13 3.36 9.19
N THR A 86 16.67 2.56 8.28
CA THR A 86 16.03 1.33 7.80
C THR A 86 15.79 0.36 8.97
N GLU A 87 16.79 0.10 9.82
CA GLU A 87 16.67 -0.76 11.00
C GLU A 87 15.57 -0.27 11.97
N ARG A 88 15.51 1.05 12.21
CA ARG A 88 14.46 1.65 13.05
C ARG A 88 13.06 1.48 12.45
N LEU A 89 12.93 1.64 11.12
CA LEU A 89 11.66 1.43 10.45
C LEU A 89 11.24 -0.04 10.47
N GLN A 90 12.18 -0.98 10.34
CA GLN A 90 11.93 -2.41 10.50
C GLN A 90 11.45 -2.75 11.92
N GLU A 91 12.11 -2.21 12.95
CA GLU A 91 11.69 -2.41 14.34
C GLU A 91 10.28 -1.86 14.58
N LEU A 92 9.98 -0.65 14.07
CA LEU A 92 8.65 -0.06 14.16
C LEU A 92 7.60 -0.92 13.43
N ALA A 93 7.90 -1.35 12.21
CA ALA A 93 7.02 -2.19 11.42
C ALA A 93 6.77 -3.54 12.09
N GLY A 94 7.79 -4.16 12.71
CA GLY A 94 7.71 -5.41 13.43
C GLY A 94 6.84 -5.36 14.69
N ARG A 95 6.51 -4.16 15.20
CA ARG A 95 5.51 -3.97 16.26
C ARG A 95 4.07 -3.96 15.75
N LEU A 96 3.89 -3.79 14.44
CA LEU A 96 2.59 -3.68 13.79
C LEU A 96 2.25 -4.94 12.99
N SER A 97 3.25 -5.58 12.38
CA SER A 97 3.05 -6.72 11.49
C SER A 97 4.16 -7.75 11.64
N THR A 98 3.79 -9.02 11.45
CA THR A 98 4.73 -10.14 11.35
C THR A 98 5.44 -10.21 10.00
N LYS A 99 4.99 -9.41 8.99
CA LYS A 99 5.46 -9.43 7.60
C LYS A 99 6.17 -8.13 7.24
N VAL A 100 7.45 -8.01 7.60
CA VAL A 100 8.26 -6.82 7.32
C VAL A 100 9.34 -7.16 6.30
N TYR A 101 9.46 -6.30 5.28
CA TYR A 101 10.39 -6.48 4.16
C TYR A 101 11.10 -5.18 3.83
N GLU A 102 12.34 -5.27 3.34
CA GLU A 102 12.98 -4.17 2.63
C GLU A 102 12.60 -4.22 1.15
N ALA A 103 12.36 -3.06 0.57
CA ALA A 103 12.16 -2.92 -0.86
C ALA A 103 12.59 -1.53 -1.32
N THR A 104 13.44 -1.48 -2.34
CA THR A 104 13.85 -0.23 -2.97
C THR A 104 12.64 0.48 -3.60
N SER A 105 12.78 1.79 -3.85
CA SER A 105 11.75 2.57 -4.56
C SER A 105 11.39 1.96 -5.91
N GLU A 106 12.35 1.37 -6.62
CA GLU A 106 12.10 0.66 -7.88
C GLU A 106 11.28 -0.63 -7.66
N GLN A 107 11.69 -1.48 -6.72
CA GLN A 107 10.96 -2.71 -6.38
C GLN A 107 9.55 -2.41 -5.91
N ARG A 108 9.37 -1.36 -5.11
CA ARG A 108 8.06 -0.94 -4.61
C ARG A 108 7.10 -0.50 -5.73
N LYS A 109 7.60 0.14 -6.80
CA LYS A 109 6.80 0.46 -7.99
C LYS A 109 6.22 -0.80 -8.65
N TYR A 110 7.00 -1.88 -8.74
CA TYR A 110 6.50 -3.15 -9.27
C TYR A 110 5.54 -3.85 -8.31
N LEU A 111 5.79 -3.81 -7.01
CA LEU A 111 4.84 -4.30 -6.00
C LEU A 111 3.51 -3.57 -6.09
N HIS A 112 3.54 -2.24 -6.19
CA HIS A 112 2.35 -1.42 -6.36
C HIS A 112 1.61 -1.75 -7.68
N LEU A 113 2.34 -1.88 -8.79
CA LEU A 113 1.76 -2.28 -10.08
C LEU A 113 1.08 -3.66 -9.98
N ALA A 114 1.73 -4.64 -9.35
CA ALA A 114 1.13 -5.96 -9.15
C ALA A 114 -0.13 -5.88 -8.27
N ALA A 115 -0.14 -5.05 -7.22
CA ALA A 115 -1.30 -4.82 -6.38
C ALA A 115 -2.47 -4.17 -7.15
N VAL A 116 -2.20 -3.29 -8.12
CA VAL A 116 -3.23 -2.73 -9.00
C VAL A 116 -3.92 -3.85 -9.80
N PHE A 117 -3.18 -4.81 -10.33
CA PHE A 117 -3.78 -5.97 -11.02
C PHE A 117 -4.57 -6.85 -10.05
N ALA A 118 -3.96 -7.21 -8.91
CA ALA A 118 -4.58 -8.12 -7.94
C ALA A 118 -5.84 -7.53 -7.27
N CYS A 119 -5.92 -6.22 -7.10
CA CYS A 119 -6.99 -5.57 -6.35
C CYS A 119 -7.86 -4.66 -7.23
N ASN A 120 -7.29 -3.64 -7.88
CA ASN A 120 -8.07 -2.62 -8.55
C ASN A 120 -8.75 -3.14 -9.83
N PHE A 121 -8.02 -3.87 -10.68
CA PHE A 121 -8.62 -4.50 -11.85
C PHE A 121 -9.59 -5.62 -11.48
N THR A 122 -9.25 -6.42 -10.49
CA THR A 122 -10.17 -7.44 -9.97
C THR A 122 -11.49 -6.83 -9.48
N ASN A 123 -11.42 -5.73 -8.72
CA ASN A 123 -12.63 -5.02 -8.29
C ASN A 123 -13.40 -4.41 -9.47
N HIS A 124 -12.69 -3.91 -10.49
CA HIS A 124 -13.35 -3.43 -11.71
C HIS A 124 -14.10 -4.55 -12.43
N LEU A 125 -13.51 -5.75 -12.52
CA LEU A 125 -14.21 -6.93 -13.09
C LEU A 125 -15.44 -7.32 -12.28
N TYR A 126 -15.41 -7.20 -10.95
CA TYR A 126 -16.61 -7.40 -10.12
C TYR A 126 -17.70 -6.38 -10.42
N ALA A 127 -17.36 -5.12 -10.64
CA ALA A 127 -18.32 -4.09 -11.03
C ALA A 127 -18.94 -4.35 -12.41
N LEU A 128 -18.16 -4.90 -13.36
CA LEU A 128 -18.69 -5.35 -14.65
C LEU A 128 -19.63 -6.56 -14.49
N CYS A 129 -19.26 -7.52 -13.65
CA CYS A 129 -20.09 -8.67 -13.34
C CYS A 129 -21.44 -8.25 -12.72
N ASP A 130 -21.42 -7.35 -11.75
CA ASP A 130 -22.65 -6.80 -11.14
C ASP A 130 -23.55 -6.13 -12.17
N ARG A 131 -22.99 -5.35 -13.09
CA ARG A 131 -23.75 -4.72 -14.18
C ARG A 131 -24.44 -5.74 -15.08
N ILE A 132 -23.69 -6.78 -15.52
CA ILE A 132 -24.25 -7.86 -16.36
C ILE A 132 -25.42 -8.55 -15.66
N LEU A 133 -25.25 -8.87 -14.39
CA LEU A 133 -26.31 -9.55 -13.61
C LEU A 133 -27.54 -8.64 -13.42
N SER A 134 -27.33 -7.37 -13.08
CA SER A 134 -28.39 -6.40 -12.86
C SER A 134 -29.24 -6.17 -14.13
N GLU A 135 -28.62 -6.14 -15.32
CA GLU A 135 -29.33 -6.03 -16.61
C GLU A 135 -30.24 -7.21 -16.88
N HIS A 136 -30.01 -8.36 -16.24
CA HIS A 136 -30.81 -9.58 -16.36
C HIS A 136 -31.64 -9.91 -15.11
N GLY A 137 -31.74 -8.98 -14.15
CA GLY A 137 -32.53 -9.15 -12.94
C GLY A 137 -31.99 -10.19 -11.96
N LEU A 138 -30.65 -10.42 -11.99
CA LEU A 138 -29.96 -11.36 -11.11
C LEU A 138 -29.15 -10.60 -10.04
N PRO A 139 -29.17 -11.06 -8.78
CA PRO A 139 -28.42 -10.39 -7.72
C PRO A 139 -26.93 -10.76 -7.74
N PHE A 140 -26.06 -9.76 -7.50
CA PHE A 140 -24.60 -9.94 -7.46
C PHE A 140 -24.16 -10.96 -6.39
N GLU A 141 -24.91 -11.08 -5.30
CA GLU A 141 -24.62 -11.99 -4.19
C GLU A 141 -24.47 -13.44 -4.64
N THR A 142 -25.07 -13.83 -5.77
CA THR A 142 -24.93 -15.17 -6.35
C THR A 142 -23.51 -15.49 -6.78
N MET A 143 -22.69 -14.48 -7.03
CA MET A 143 -21.27 -14.62 -7.41
C MET A 143 -20.32 -14.69 -6.20
N LEU A 144 -20.74 -14.30 -5.01
CA LEU A 144 -19.86 -14.26 -3.83
C LEU A 144 -19.18 -15.60 -3.50
N PRO A 145 -19.87 -16.77 -3.58
CA PRO A 145 -19.19 -18.06 -3.36
C PRO A 145 -18.10 -18.33 -4.40
N LEU A 146 -18.35 -17.99 -5.68
CA LEU A 146 -17.40 -18.20 -6.76
C LEU A 146 -16.17 -17.27 -6.62
N ILE A 147 -16.39 -16.02 -6.23
CA ILE A 147 -15.32 -15.04 -5.96
C ILE A 147 -14.41 -15.53 -4.83
N ARG A 148 -15.00 -16.03 -3.72
CA ARG A 148 -14.23 -16.56 -2.59
C ARG A 148 -13.42 -17.78 -2.99
N GLU A 149 -14.00 -18.70 -3.74
CA GLU A 149 -13.32 -19.90 -4.23
C GLU A 149 -12.15 -19.54 -5.16
N THR A 150 -12.34 -18.58 -6.06
CA THR A 150 -11.28 -18.11 -6.96
C THR A 150 -10.12 -17.51 -6.17
N ALA A 151 -10.38 -16.70 -5.14
CA ALA A 151 -9.35 -16.14 -4.28
C ALA A 151 -8.66 -17.21 -3.41
N ALA A 152 -9.41 -18.19 -2.89
CA ALA A 152 -8.85 -19.29 -2.10
C ALA A 152 -7.89 -20.15 -2.92
N LYS A 153 -8.22 -20.46 -4.18
CA LYS A 153 -7.35 -21.26 -5.04
C LYS A 153 -5.96 -20.66 -5.23
N VAL A 154 -5.83 -19.33 -5.40
CA VAL A 154 -4.53 -18.70 -5.59
C VAL A 154 -3.71 -18.61 -4.29
N ALA A 155 -4.32 -18.88 -3.14
CA ALA A 155 -3.59 -19.08 -1.88
C ALA A 155 -2.97 -20.47 -1.77
N ASP A 156 -3.57 -21.48 -2.41
CA ASP A 156 -3.18 -22.89 -2.31
C ASP A 156 -2.31 -23.36 -3.48
N MET A 157 -2.40 -22.68 -4.63
CA MET A 157 -1.69 -23.07 -5.87
C MET A 157 -1.28 -21.86 -6.71
N PRO A 158 -0.27 -21.98 -7.60
CA PRO A 158 0.11 -20.93 -8.53
C PRO A 158 -1.08 -20.46 -9.39
N PRO A 159 -1.21 -19.14 -9.68
CA PRO A 159 -2.34 -18.60 -10.46
C PRO A 159 -2.56 -19.28 -11.81
N GLU A 160 -1.49 -19.70 -12.50
CA GLU A 160 -1.54 -20.42 -13.79
C GLU A 160 -2.26 -21.76 -13.67
N GLN A 161 -2.19 -22.42 -12.51
CA GLN A 161 -2.83 -23.71 -12.23
C GLN A 161 -4.24 -23.53 -11.64
N ALA A 162 -4.55 -22.35 -11.12
CA ALA A 162 -5.87 -22.05 -10.54
C ALA A 162 -6.94 -21.79 -11.61
N GLN A 163 -6.55 -21.58 -12.87
CA GLN A 163 -7.46 -21.34 -14.00
C GLN A 163 -8.32 -22.57 -14.29
N THR A 164 -9.65 -22.41 -14.24
CA THR A 164 -10.61 -23.45 -14.62
C THR A 164 -11.33 -23.03 -15.89
N GLY A 165 -11.07 -23.77 -16.97
CA GLY A 165 -11.62 -23.48 -18.29
C GLY A 165 -10.81 -22.44 -19.08
N PRO A 166 -11.14 -22.24 -20.36
CA PRO A 166 -10.44 -21.26 -21.19
C PRO A 166 -10.71 -19.85 -20.68
N ALA A 167 -9.68 -18.99 -20.68
CA ALA A 167 -9.88 -17.57 -20.61
C ALA A 167 -10.63 -17.15 -21.90
N ILE A 168 -11.78 -16.53 -21.75
CA ILE A 168 -12.60 -16.08 -22.89
C ILE A 168 -11.91 -14.89 -23.54
#